data_8616e6230057f964e49e903d4977c61c
#
_entry.id   8616e6230057f964e49e903d4977c61c
#
_cell.length_a   1.000
_cell.length_b   1.000
_cell.length_c   1.000
_cell.angle_alpha   90.00
_cell.angle_beta   90.00
_cell.angle_gamma   90.00
#
_symmetry.space_group_name_H-M   'P 1'
#
loop_
_entity.id
_entity.type
_entity.pdbx_description
1 polymer ?
#
loop_
_entity_poly.entity_id
_entity_poly.type
_entity_poly.pdbx_seq_one_letter_code
_entity_poly.pdbx_strand_id
1 'polypeptide(L)'
;MFDVTVLGSANLDLVVRTERHPSPGETVLGDDFAEYPGGKGLNQAVAAARAGASTSFVGAIGTDDAGRTLRSVAEIEGIDLSQFVDRDNVPTGRALITVDHRGENSIVVVPGANATVVAPASISALVVLCQL
;
A
#
# COMPACT_ATOMS: atom_id res chain seq x y z
N MET A 1 11.64 -18.83 -11.37
CA MET A 1 10.18 -18.69 -11.27
C MET A 1 9.80 -18.51 -9.82
N PHE A 2 8.95 -17.53 -9.53
CA PHE A 2 8.45 -17.29 -8.17
C PHE A 2 7.31 -18.24 -7.82
N ASP A 3 7.11 -18.50 -6.54
CA ASP A 3 5.90 -19.22 -6.10
C ASP A 3 4.68 -18.31 -6.25
N VAL A 4 4.82 -17.02 -5.86
CA VAL A 4 3.75 -16.03 -5.93
C VAL A 4 4.25 -14.74 -6.54
N THR A 5 3.53 -14.20 -7.51
CA THR A 5 3.67 -12.80 -7.94
C THR A 5 2.39 -12.06 -7.61
N VAL A 6 2.50 -10.94 -6.93
CA VAL A 6 1.36 -10.06 -6.64
C VAL A 6 1.46 -8.81 -7.50
N LEU A 7 0.39 -8.50 -8.24
CA LEU A 7 0.23 -7.25 -8.97
C LEU A 7 -0.84 -6.43 -8.26
N GLY A 8 -0.48 -5.25 -7.77
CA GLY A 8 -1.46 -4.47 -7.04
C GLY A 8 -0.92 -3.19 -6.43
N SER A 9 -1.72 -2.64 -5.52
CA SER A 9 -1.45 -1.37 -4.87
C SER A 9 -0.52 -1.49 -3.68
N ALA A 10 0.24 -0.41 -3.47
CA ALA A 10 0.99 -0.15 -2.25
C ALA A 10 0.64 1.25 -1.75
N ASN A 11 0.23 1.38 -0.50
CA ASN A 11 -0.21 2.63 0.11
C ASN A 11 0.50 2.90 1.42
N LEU A 12 0.68 4.18 1.73
CA LEU A 12 0.89 4.60 3.11
C LEU A 12 -0.47 4.98 3.69
N ASP A 13 -0.88 4.28 4.75
CA ASP A 13 -2.13 4.56 5.45
C ASP A 13 -1.88 5.57 6.55
N LEU A 14 -2.58 6.72 6.48
CA LEU A 14 -2.54 7.80 7.46
C LEU A 14 -3.77 7.67 8.33
N VAL A 15 -3.60 7.23 9.57
CA VAL A 15 -4.71 6.90 10.47
C VAL A 15 -4.80 7.92 11.58
N VAL A 16 -5.94 8.59 11.70
CA VAL A 16 -6.26 9.47 12.82
C VAL A 16 -7.41 8.86 13.62
N ARG A 17 -7.28 8.89 14.95
CA ARG A 17 -8.35 8.49 15.88
C ARG A 17 -9.02 9.71 16.43
N THR A 18 -10.35 9.68 16.46
CA THR A 18 -11.20 10.78 16.97
C THR A 18 -12.33 10.23 17.82
N GLU A 19 -12.95 11.08 18.64
CA GLU A 19 -14.18 10.74 19.36
C GLU A 19 -15.31 10.42 18.36
N ARG A 20 -15.44 11.24 17.32
CA ARG A 20 -16.42 11.10 16.25
C ARG A 20 -15.90 11.65 14.94
N HIS A 21 -16.49 11.25 13.85
CA HIS A 21 -16.17 11.81 12.54
C HIS A 21 -16.65 13.27 12.46
N PRO A 22 -15.82 14.17 11.87
CA PRO A 22 -16.27 15.55 11.63
C PRO A 22 -17.35 15.60 10.56
N SER A 23 -18.32 16.50 10.75
CA SER A 23 -19.26 16.88 9.71
C SER A 23 -18.61 17.84 8.71
N PRO A 24 -19.18 18.02 7.49
CA PRO A 24 -18.66 18.98 6.54
C PRO A 24 -18.48 20.38 7.15
N GLY A 25 -17.32 20.98 6.96
CA GLY A 25 -16.97 22.28 7.52
C GLY A 25 -16.63 22.30 9.01
N GLU A 26 -16.67 21.17 9.68
CA GLU A 26 -16.35 21.04 11.10
C GLU A 26 -14.90 20.68 11.34
N THR A 27 -14.32 21.20 12.42
CA THR A 27 -13.01 20.80 12.94
C THR A 27 -13.19 20.04 14.25
N VAL A 28 -12.64 18.84 14.34
CA VAL A 28 -12.58 18.05 15.57
C VAL A 28 -11.12 17.80 15.94
N LEU A 29 -10.83 17.65 17.24
CA LEU A 29 -9.50 17.27 17.70
C LEU A 29 -9.36 15.75 17.64
N GLY A 30 -8.22 15.31 17.08
CA GLY A 30 -7.87 13.89 17.09
C GLY A 30 -7.13 13.51 18.39
N ASP A 31 -7.23 12.25 18.76
CA ASP A 31 -6.59 11.69 19.96
C ASP A 31 -5.23 11.09 19.64
N ASP A 32 -5.06 10.55 18.45
CA ASP A 32 -3.85 9.85 18.03
C ASP A 32 -3.69 9.90 16.51
N PHE A 33 -2.44 9.78 16.07
CA PHE A 33 -2.08 9.68 14.65
C PHE A 33 -1.00 8.63 14.47
N ALA A 34 -1.17 7.79 13.46
CA ALA A 34 -0.16 6.80 13.09
C ALA A 34 -0.13 6.59 11.57
N GLU A 35 1.01 6.16 11.07
CA GLU A 35 1.21 5.78 9.69
C GLU A 35 1.50 4.28 9.62
N TYR A 36 0.87 3.60 8.66
CA TYR A 36 1.08 2.17 8.45
C TYR A 36 1.33 1.87 6.97
N PRO A 37 2.28 0.96 6.67
CA PRO A 37 2.33 0.36 5.34
C PRO A 37 1.02 -0.35 5.04
N GLY A 38 0.47 -0.14 3.87
CA GLY A 38 -0.81 -0.70 3.47
C GLY A 38 -0.88 -0.95 1.97
N GLY A 39 -2.09 -1.05 1.49
CA GLY A 39 -2.40 -1.49 0.15
C GLY A 39 -2.59 -3.00 0.08
N LYS A 40 -3.71 -3.42 -0.51
CA LYS A 40 -4.06 -4.86 -0.56
C LYS A 40 -3.01 -5.68 -1.29
N GLY A 41 -2.41 -5.13 -2.36
CA GLY A 41 -1.34 -5.80 -3.10
C GLY A 41 -0.10 -6.02 -2.24
N LEU A 42 0.44 -4.96 -1.63
CA LEU A 42 1.62 -5.08 -0.78
C LEU A 42 1.36 -5.99 0.42
N ASN A 43 0.20 -5.89 1.06
CA ASN A 43 -0.16 -6.75 2.18
C ASN A 43 -0.18 -8.23 1.80
N GLN A 44 -0.69 -8.57 0.61
CA GLN A 44 -0.70 -9.94 0.10
C GLN A 44 0.72 -10.45 -0.20
N ALA A 45 1.57 -9.60 -0.78
CA ALA A 45 2.96 -9.95 -1.06
C ALA A 45 3.74 -10.22 0.25
N VAL A 46 3.56 -9.35 1.25
CA VAL A 46 4.17 -9.54 2.57
C VAL A 46 3.67 -10.83 3.22
N ALA A 47 2.37 -11.10 3.17
CA ALA A 47 1.80 -12.34 3.75
C ALA A 47 2.35 -13.60 3.05
N ALA A 48 2.47 -13.58 1.73
CA ALA A 48 3.03 -14.70 0.96
C ALA A 48 4.50 -14.93 1.33
N ALA A 49 5.31 -13.87 1.39
CA ALA A 49 6.72 -13.97 1.78
C ALA A 49 6.88 -14.52 3.20
N ARG A 50 6.10 -14.04 4.15
CA ARG A 50 6.09 -14.54 5.54
C ARG A 50 5.63 -15.99 5.67
N ALA A 51 4.78 -16.44 4.74
CA ALA A 51 4.39 -17.85 4.66
C ALA A 51 5.47 -18.74 4.03
N GLY A 52 6.61 -18.19 3.61
CA GLY A 52 7.74 -18.92 3.05
C GLY A 52 7.77 -19.02 1.53
N ALA A 53 6.85 -18.35 0.83
CA ALA A 53 6.84 -18.35 -0.62
C ALA A 53 7.93 -17.43 -1.19
N SER A 54 8.62 -17.86 -2.27
CA SER A 54 9.41 -16.95 -3.08
C SER A 54 8.46 -15.97 -3.80
N THR A 55 8.53 -14.70 -3.41
CA THR A 55 7.51 -13.72 -3.79
C THR A 55 8.11 -12.57 -4.59
N SER A 56 7.41 -12.14 -5.64
CA SER A 56 7.69 -10.90 -6.36
C SER A 56 6.48 -9.96 -6.29
N PHE A 57 6.73 -8.66 -6.39
CA PHE A 57 5.70 -7.64 -6.36
C PHE A 57 5.80 -6.71 -7.58
N VAL A 58 4.67 -6.60 -8.29
CA VAL A 58 4.49 -5.68 -9.41
C VAL A 58 3.62 -4.52 -8.94
N GLY A 59 4.18 -3.34 -8.87
CA GLY A 59 3.51 -2.16 -8.36
C GLY A 59 4.27 -0.89 -8.66
N ALA A 60 3.80 0.22 -8.15
CA ALA A 60 4.44 1.52 -8.33
C ALA A 60 4.36 2.39 -7.08
N ILE A 61 5.41 3.17 -6.85
CA ILE A 61 5.50 4.19 -5.81
C ILE A 61 6.03 5.49 -6.41
N GLY A 62 5.83 6.59 -5.69
CA GLY A 62 6.52 7.84 -5.98
C GLY A 62 7.94 7.85 -5.40
N THR A 63 8.71 8.89 -5.76
CA THR A 63 10.07 9.13 -5.24
C THR A 63 10.05 9.94 -3.94
N ASP A 64 9.01 9.81 -3.15
CA ASP A 64 8.77 10.49 -1.87
C ASP A 64 9.11 9.60 -0.68
N ASP A 65 9.03 10.17 0.54
CA ASP A 65 9.30 9.44 1.78
C ASP A 65 8.37 8.24 1.98
N ALA A 66 7.11 8.38 1.62
CA ALA A 66 6.14 7.28 1.68
C ALA A 66 6.58 6.10 0.78
N GLY A 67 7.02 6.39 -0.44
CA GLY A 67 7.54 5.37 -1.35
C GLY A 67 8.76 4.65 -0.79
N ARG A 68 9.71 5.38 -0.21
CA ARG A 68 10.89 4.80 0.44
C ARG A 68 10.51 3.89 1.60
N THR A 69 9.54 4.30 2.41
CA THR A 69 9.02 3.46 3.51
C THR A 69 8.45 2.15 2.99
N LEU A 70 7.61 2.20 1.97
CA LEU A 70 6.97 0.99 1.42
C LEU A 70 7.98 0.06 0.76
N ARG A 71 8.98 0.61 0.06
CA ARG A 71 10.07 -0.17 -0.52
C ARG A 71 10.88 -0.90 0.55
N SER A 72 11.24 -0.20 1.63
CA SER A 72 11.98 -0.78 2.75
C SER A 72 11.21 -1.93 3.40
N VAL A 73 9.90 -1.81 3.57
CA VAL A 73 9.06 -2.89 4.11
C VAL A 73 9.15 -4.13 3.23
N ALA A 74 9.01 -3.98 1.92
CA ALA A 74 9.10 -5.10 0.99
C ALA A 74 10.49 -5.72 0.93
N GLU A 75 11.55 -4.91 0.98
CA GLU A 75 12.94 -5.38 1.02
C GLU A 75 13.23 -6.22 2.24
N ILE A 76 12.78 -5.79 3.43
CA ILE A 76 12.97 -6.53 4.70
C ILE A 76 12.33 -7.91 4.63
N GLU A 77 11.19 -8.04 3.93
CA GLU A 77 10.50 -9.32 3.75
C GLU A 77 11.11 -10.19 2.64
N GLY A 78 12.17 -9.72 1.98
CA GLY A 78 12.84 -10.47 0.92
C GLY A 78 12.05 -10.61 -0.38
N ILE A 79 11.11 -9.70 -0.62
CA ILE A 79 10.29 -9.68 -1.82
C ILE A 79 11.12 -9.18 -3.00
N ASP A 80 11.04 -9.85 -4.15
CA ASP A 80 11.66 -9.34 -5.38
C ASP A 80 10.93 -8.08 -5.85
N LEU A 81 11.67 -7.00 -6.01
CA LEU A 81 11.19 -5.68 -6.35
C LEU A 81 11.61 -5.21 -7.75
N SER A 82 12.08 -6.12 -8.59
CA SER A 82 12.52 -5.78 -9.95
C SER A 82 11.45 -5.09 -10.79
N GLN A 83 10.18 -5.31 -10.47
CA GLN A 83 9.02 -4.69 -11.12
C GLN A 83 8.20 -3.78 -10.18
N PHE A 84 8.79 -3.38 -9.06
CA PHE A 84 8.24 -2.36 -8.18
C PHE A 84 8.91 -1.02 -8.52
N VAL A 85 8.24 -0.25 -9.36
CA VAL A 85 8.84 0.89 -10.06
C VAL A 85 8.63 2.21 -9.36
N ASP A 86 9.64 3.08 -9.44
CA ASP A 86 9.55 4.47 -9.01
C ASP A 86 8.96 5.33 -10.13
N ARG A 87 8.04 6.23 -9.78
CA ARG A 87 7.44 7.21 -10.70
C ARG A 87 7.82 8.61 -10.26
N ASP A 88 8.51 9.34 -11.13
CA ASP A 88 8.82 10.74 -10.90
C ASP A 88 7.56 11.60 -11.01
N ASN A 89 7.49 12.65 -10.18
CA ASN A 89 6.39 13.63 -10.18
C ASN A 89 4.99 13.06 -9.92
N VAL A 90 4.92 11.85 -9.35
CA VAL A 90 3.67 11.22 -8.94
C VAL A 90 3.81 10.81 -7.48
N PRO A 91 2.89 11.21 -6.58
CA PRO A 91 2.98 10.81 -5.19
C PRO A 91 2.69 9.32 -5.01
N THR A 92 3.29 8.71 -4.00
CA THR A 92 2.92 7.37 -3.54
C THR A 92 1.45 7.34 -3.14
N GLY A 93 0.75 6.25 -3.42
CA GLY A 93 -0.63 6.04 -2.99
C GLY A 93 -0.79 6.20 -1.48
N ARG A 94 -1.90 6.81 -1.06
CA ARG A 94 -2.24 7.05 0.35
C ARG A 94 -3.69 6.71 0.62
N ALA A 95 -3.94 6.24 1.82
CA ALA A 95 -5.27 6.16 2.38
C ALA A 95 -5.34 7.09 3.60
N LEU A 96 -6.29 8.01 3.59
CA LEU A 96 -6.57 8.88 4.73
C LEU A 96 -7.73 8.27 5.50
N ILE A 97 -7.46 7.82 6.71
CA ILE A 97 -8.37 6.99 7.48
C ILE A 97 -8.70 7.69 8.80
N THR A 98 -9.98 7.94 9.04
CA THR A 98 -10.48 8.41 10.32
C THR A 98 -11.19 7.26 11.00
N VAL A 99 -10.85 6.99 12.27
CA VAL A 99 -11.47 5.95 13.09
C VAL A 99 -12.09 6.59 14.31
N ASP A 100 -13.38 6.39 14.54
CA ASP A 100 -14.06 6.91 15.70
C ASP A 100 -13.94 5.97 16.92
N HIS A 101 -14.53 6.39 18.08
CA HIS A 101 -14.46 5.63 19.32
C HIS A 101 -15.20 4.28 19.26
N ARG A 102 -16.09 4.10 18.27
CA ARG A 102 -16.79 2.82 18.03
C ARG A 102 -15.99 1.87 17.15
N GLY A 103 -14.85 2.34 16.60
CA GLY A 103 -14.07 1.60 15.61
C GLY A 103 -14.59 1.71 14.19
N GLU A 104 -15.58 2.58 13.93
CA GLU A 104 -16.04 2.86 12.57
C GLU A 104 -15.03 3.73 11.84
N ASN A 105 -14.76 3.42 10.59
CA ASN A 105 -13.80 4.16 9.78
C ASN A 105 -14.45 4.86 8.58
N SER A 106 -13.82 5.94 8.19
CA SER A 106 -14.06 6.61 6.90
C SER A 106 -12.72 6.73 6.19
N ILE A 107 -12.67 6.35 4.93
CA ILE A 107 -11.44 6.24 4.17
C ILE A 107 -11.56 7.02 2.87
N VAL A 108 -10.55 7.87 2.61
CA VAL A 108 -10.34 8.49 1.31
C VAL A 108 -9.04 7.94 0.75
N VAL A 109 -9.10 7.32 -0.41
CA VAL A 109 -7.93 6.78 -1.10
C VAL A 109 -7.51 7.73 -2.20
N VAL A 110 -6.22 8.10 -2.18
CA VAL A 110 -5.56 8.81 -3.26
C VAL A 110 -4.64 7.81 -3.97
N PRO A 111 -4.98 7.36 -5.17
CA PRO A 111 -4.23 6.29 -5.84
C PRO A 111 -2.78 6.64 -6.11
N GLY A 112 -2.50 7.90 -6.51
CA GLY A 112 -1.13 8.31 -6.83
C GLY A 112 -0.47 7.36 -7.84
N ALA A 113 0.74 6.92 -7.53
CA ALA A 113 1.51 6.03 -8.40
C ALA A 113 0.79 4.70 -8.69
N ASN A 114 -0.11 4.22 -7.85
CA ASN A 114 -0.86 3.00 -8.11
C ASN A 114 -1.67 3.06 -9.42
N ALA A 115 -2.15 4.26 -9.79
CA ALA A 115 -2.87 4.46 -11.05
C ALA A 115 -1.98 4.30 -12.30
N THR A 116 -0.68 4.23 -12.13
CA THR A 116 0.28 4.07 -13.23
C THR A 116 0.76 2.63 -13.42
N VAL A 117 0.28 1.70 -12.60
CA VAL A 117 0.69 0.29 -12.67
C VAL A 117 0.21 -0.31 -13.99
N VAL A 118 1.14 -0.93 -14.69
CA VAL A 118 0.88 -1.66 -15.93
C VAL A 118 1.31 -3.10 -15.74
N ALA A 119 0.47 -4.02 -16.16
CA ALA A 119 0.82 -5.43 -16.13
C ALA A 119 2.02 -5.68 -17.06
N PRO A 120 3.05 -6.41 -16.61
CA PRO A 120 4.17 -6.78 -17.48
C PRO A 120 3.71 -7.71 -18.59
N ALA A 121 4.48 -7.75 -19.67
CA ALA A 121 4.17 -8.61 -20.83
C ALA A 121 4.13 -10.11 -20.47
N SER A 122 4.88 -10.50 -19.46
CA SER A 122 4.89 -11.88 -18.95
C SER A 122 5.17 -11.89 -17.46
N ILE A 123 4.62 -12.85 -16.75
CA ILE A 123 4.87 -13.13 -15.33
C ILE A 123 5.28 -14.59 -15.20
N SER A 124 6.43 -14.85 -14.57
CA SER A 124 6.90 -16.20 -14.30
C SER A 124 6.67 -16.55 -12.83
N ALA A 125 5.50 -17.10 -12.54
CA ALA A 125 5.10 -17.51 -11.20
C ALA A 125 4.14 -18.70 -11.24
N LEU A 126 4.08 -19.46 -10.16
CA LEU A 126 3.09 -20.54 -10.00
C LEU A 126 1.69 -19.97 -9.75
N VAL A 127 1.62 -18.87 -8.98
CA VAL A 127 0.36 -18.18 -8.67
C VAL A 127 0.53 -16.69 -8.92
N VAL A 128 -0.46 -16.08 -9.55
CA VAL A 128 -0.54 -14.62 -9.71
C VAL A 128 -1.77 -14.10 -9.00
N LEU A 129 -1.55 -13.17 -8.08
CA LEU A 129 -2.63 -12.46 -7.38
C LEU A 129 -2.73 -11.04 -7.94
N CYS A 130 -3.92 -10.65 -8.37
CA CYS A 130 -4.19 -9.30 -8.87
C CYS A 130 -5.10 -8.57 -7.89
N GLN A 131 -4.63 -7.41 -7.41
CA GLN A 131 -5.37 -6.51 -6.55
C GLN A 131 -5.32 -5.09 -7.13
N LEU A 132 -6.32 -4.75 -7.88
CA LEU A 132 -6.46 -3.46 -8.57
C LEU A 132 -7.44 -2.54 -7.84
#